data_402d2680a4a983237354214cb342fe5d
#
_entry.id   402d2680a4a983237354214cb342fe5d
#
_cell.length_a   1.000
_cell.length_b   1.000
_cell.length_c   1.000
_cell.angle_alpha   90.00
_cell.angle_beta   90.00
_cell.angle_gamma   90.00
#
_symmetry.space_group_name_H-M   'P 1'
#
loop_
_entity.id
_entity.type
_entity.pdbx_description
1 polymer ?
#
loop_
_entity_poly.entity_id
_entity_poly.type
_entity_poly.pdbx_seq_one_letter_code
_entity_poly.pdbx_strand_id
1 'polypeptide(L)'
;DINRRINSLTLVDDKGENLAFSLTLHDGKKDELLVNELQIQVLAHAIIHAINNAGMRDLALRITSLLDFLPLYDVDCQQNDNLEYDSYTQPEWKHNLFNHYLAIIYRYTDDKGKAHFCGSVVKTRAASGSKEAEAITRRLLDFSPRLKKLAGVPCQVFIRTLTGDKTQKLNQDQCLRALHHLRVQSAHKTQNA
;
A
#
# COMPACT_ATOMS: atom_id res chain seq x y z
N ASP A 1 -29.85 12.30 10.17
CA ASP A 1 -30.85 11.91 9.17
C ASP A 1 -30.28 10.85 8.24
N ILE A 2 -30.85 9.65 8.27
CA ILE A 2 -30.36 8.51 7.48
C ILE A 2 -30.50 8.77 5.97
N ASN A 3 -31.47 9.58 5.55
CA ASN A 3 -31.71 9.89 4.14
C ASN A 3 -30.58 10.71 3.51
N ARG A 4 -29.82 11.43 4.33
CA ARG A 4 -28.65 12.19 3.89
C ARG A 4 -27.34 11.36 3.90
N ARG A 5 -27.39 10.09 4.27
CA ARG A 5 -26.24 9.21 4.19
C ARG A 5 -25.83 9.02 2.75
N ILE A 6 -24.54 9.12 2.47
CA ILE A 6 -23.97 8.81 1.17
C ILE A 6 -24.06 7.31 0.94
N ASN A 7 -24.69 6.91 -0.14
CA ASN A 7 -24.77 5.52 -0.59
C ASN A 7 -23.66 5.17 -1.59
N SER A 8 -23.37 6.09 -2.49
CA SER A 8 -22.24 5.98 -3.40
C SER A 8 -21.66 7.34 -3.75
N LEU A 9 -20.36 7.37 -3.99
CA LEU A 9 -19.60 8.50 -4.51
C LEU A 9 -18.72 8.00 -5.64
N THR A 10 -18.87 8.56 -6.84
CA THR A 10 -18.14 8.12 -8.03
C THR A 10 -17.49 9.32 -8.69
N LEU A 11 -16.21 9.20 -9.06
CA LEU A 11 -15.52 10.17 -9.90
C LEU A 11 -16.09 10.03 -11.33
N VAL A 12 -16.69 11.12 -11.83
CA VAL A 12 -17.31 11.15 -13.16
C VAL A 12 -16.35 11.71 -14.20
N ASP A 13 -15.63 12.78 -13.84
CA ASP A 13 -14.65 13.42 -14.69
C ASP A 13 -13.43 13.89 -13.89
N ASP A 14 -12.25 13.64 -14.44
CA ASP A 14 -10.95 14.04 -13.89
C ASP A 14 -10.14 14.90 -14.86
N LYS A 15 -10.79 15.41 -15.92
CA LYS A 15 -10.16 16.21 -16.97
C LYS A 15 -10.40 17.69 -16.72
N GLY A 16 -9.31 18.44 -16.57
CA GLY A 16 -9.36 19.87 -16.39
C GLY A 16 -9.02 20.36 -14.98
N GLU A 17 -9.46 21.57 -14.65
CA GLU A 17 -9.13 22.23 -13.36
C GLU A 17 -10.02 21.75 -12.19
N ASN A 18 -11.11 21.05 -12.48
CA ASN A 18 -12.05 20.56 -11.47
C ASN A 18 -12.25 19.05 -11.62
N LEU A 19 -12.46 18.40 -10.47
CA LEU A 19 -12.94 17.02 -10.40
C LEU A 19 -14.44 17.03 -10.24
N ALA A 20 -15.13 16.21 -11.03
CA ALA A 20 -16.58 16.02 -10.94
C ALA A 20 -16.89 14.68 -10.24
N PHE A 21 -17.67 14.75 -9.16
CA PHE A 21 -18.16 13.58 -8.45
C PHE A 21 -19.67 13.48 -8.57
N SER A 22 -20.17 12.29 -8.86
CA SER A 22 -21.58 11.95 -8.72
C SER A 22 -21.82 11.31 -7.36
N LEU A 23 -22.77 11.88 -6.61
CA LEU A 23 -23.16 11.48 -5.29
C LEU A 23 -24.57 10.87 -5.33
N THR A 24 -24.77 9.71 -4.74
CA THR A 24 -26.11 9.14 -4.53
C THR A 24 -26.36 9.02 -3.02
N LEU A 25 -27.45 9.58 -2.57
CA LEU A 25 -27.89 9.52 -1.18
C LEU A 25 -28.71 8.25 -0.91
N HIS A 26 -28.93 7.94 0.36
CA HIS A 26 -29.70 6.77 0.78
C HIS A 26 -31.15 6.79 0.28
N ASP A 27 -31.75 7.98 0.16
CA ASP A 27 -33.10 8.17 -0.40
C ASP A 27 -33.17 8.10 -1.94
N GLY A 28 -32.03 7.81 -2.60
CA GLY A 28 -31.92 7.69 -4.06
C GLY A 28 -31.69 9.02 -4.79
N LYS A 29 -31.66 10.14 -4.09
CA LYS A 29 -31.31 11.43 -4.71
C LYS A 29 -29.88 11.42 -5.20
N LYS A 30 -29.66 12.07 -6.34
CA LYS A 30 -28.35 12.23 -6.96
C LYS A 30 -28.00 13.69 -7.03
N ASP A 31 -26.76 13.99 -6.69
CA ASP A 31 -26.14 15.31 -6.82
C ASP A 31 -24.78 15.19 -7.51
N GLU A 32 -24.34 16.27 -8.14
CA GLU A 32 -23.01 16.40 -8.68
C GLU A 32 -22.22 17.45 -7.89
N LEU A 33 -20.99 17.08 -7.54
CA LEU A 33 -20.05 17.97 -6.85
C LEU A 33 -18.89 18.29 -7.80
N LEU A 34 -18.65 19.56 -8.01
CA LEU A 34 -17.45 20.04 -8.69
C LEU A 34 -16.50 20.61 -7.65
N VAL A 35 -15.27 20.11 -7.62
CA VAL A 35 -14.24 20.55 -6.67
C VAL A 35 -12.94 20.82 -7.39
N ASN A 36 -12.33 21.97 -7.09
CA ASN A 36 -10.99 22.29 -7.56
C ASN A 36 -9.92 21.73 -6.62
N GLU A 37 -8.65 21.85 -6.99
CA GLU A 37 -7.52 21.32 -6.22
C GLU A 37 -7.50 21.82 -4.77
N LEU A 38 -7.73 23.11 -4.54
CA LEU A 38 -7.73 23.69 -3.20
C LEU A 38 -8.89 23.14 -2.34
N GLN A 39 -10.07 23.02 -2.92
CA GLN A 39 -11.25 22.47 -2.23
C GLN A 39 -11.05 21.00 -1.89
N ILE A 40 -10.37 20.21 -2.75
CA ILE A 40 -10.02 18.82 -2.46
C ILE A 40 -9.08 18.74 -1.27
N GLN A 41 -8.05 19.59 -1.22
CA GLN A 41 -7.13 19.61 -0.08
C GLN A 41 -7.87 19.91 1.22
N VAL A 42 -8.75 20.91 1.24
CA VAL A 42 -9.56 21.24 2.41
C VAL A 42 -10.46 20.08 2.81
N LEU A 43 -11.14 19.45 1.84
CA LEU A 43 -12.03 18.32 2.09
C LEU A 43 -11.28 17.12 2.67
N ALA A 44 -10.13 16.78 2.08
CA ALA A 44 -9.28 15.67 2.55
C ALA A 44 -8.81 15.91 4.00
N HIS A 45 -8.33 17.11 4.32
CA HIS A 45 -7.93 17.47 5.67
C HIS A 45 -9.11 17.41 6.66
N ALA A 46 -10.28 17.93 6.28
CA ALA A 46 -11.46 17.89 7.12
C ALA A 46 -11.91 16.44 7.43
N ILE A 47 -11.88 15.55 6.44
CA ILE A 47 -12.22 14.15 6.60
C ILE A 47 -11.22 13.45 7.54
N ILE A 48 -9.92 13.62 7.32
CA ILE A 48 -8.86 13.03 8.16
C ILE A 48 -9.00 13.53 9.61
N HIS A 49 -9.22 14.85 9.79
CA HIS A 49 -9.41 15.44 11.11
C HIS A 49 -10.65 14.87 11.82
N ALA A 50 -11.77 14.75 11.12
CA ALA A 50 -13.00 14.16 11.66
C ALA A 50 -12.81 12.70 12.08
N ILE A 51 -12.11 11.89 11.27
CA ILE A 51 -11.80 10.49 11.57
C ILE A 51 -10.92 10.38 12.82
N ASN A 52 -9.90 11.23 12.95
CA ASN A 52 -9.03 11.26 14.12
C ASN A 52 -9.80 11.65 15.39
N ASN A 53 -10.65 12.67 15.31
CA ASN A 53 -11.48 13.13 16.45
C ASN A 53 -12.52 12.09 16.86
N ALA A 54 -13.04 11.30 15.92
CA ALA A 54 -13.94 10.19 16.21
C ALA A 54 -13.24 8.95 16.81
N GLY A 55 -11.91 9.00 16.99
CA GLY A 55 -11.12 7.90 17.54
C GLY A 55 -10.94 6.71 16.60
N MET A 56 -11.27 6.88 15.33
CA MET A 56 -11.14 5.84 14.30
C MET A 56 -9.70 5.72 13.78
N ARG A 57 -8.76 5.47 14.69
CA ARG A 57 -7.30 5.47 14.40
C ARG A 57 -6.91 4.48 13.30
N ASP A 58 -7.48 3.28 13.32
CA ASP A 58 -7.19 2.26 12.31
C ASP A 58 -7.68 2.68 10.92
N LEU A 59 -8.80 3.39 10.84
CA LEU A 59 -9.30 3.92 9.57
C LEU A 59 -8.40 5.05 9.07
N ALA A 60 -7.96 5.95 9.96
CA ALA A 60 -7.03 7.03 9.62
C ALA A 60 -5.70 6.47 9.07
N LEU A 61 -5.13 5.46 9.73
CA LEU A 61 -3.91 4.79 9.27
C LEU A 61 -4.10 4.13 7.89
N ARG A 62 -5.22 3.46 7.67
CA ARG A 62 -5.52 2.85 6.36
C ARG A 62 -5.66 3.89 5.26
N ILE A 63 -6.35 4.99 5.52
CA ILE A 63 -6.49 6.07 4.53
C ILE A 63 -5.14 6.69 4.22
N THR A 64 -4.33 6.98 5.23
CA THR A 64 -2.99 7.56 5.04
C THR A 64 -2.09 6.59 4.27
N SER A 65 -2.15 5.30 4.56
CA SER A 65 -1.40 4.27 3.84
C SER A 65 -1.80 4.17 2.37
N LEU A 66 -3.09 4.27 2.06
CA LEU A 66 -3.59 4.24 0.68
C LEU A 66 -3.10 5.42 -0.17
N LEU A 67 -2.66 6.53 0.45
CA LEU A 67 -2.09 7.67 -0.27
C LEU A 67 -0.63 7.43 -0.68
N ASP A 68 0.09 6.53 0.01
CA ASP A 68 1.52 6.30 -0.22
C ASP A 68 1.79 4.99 -0.96
N PHE A 69 1.04 3.95 -0.66
CA PHE A 69 1.20 2.65 -1.29
C PHE A 69 -0.11 1.85 -1.34
N LEU A 70 -0.18 0.94 -2.27
CA LEU A 70 -1.27 -0.01 -2.46
C LEU A 70 -0.73 -1.42 -2.17
N PRO A 71 -1.12 -2.08 -1.08
CA PRO A 71 -0.66 -3.45 -0.80
C PRO A 71 -1.23 -4.42 -1.82
N LEU A 72 -0.41 -5.35 -2.27
CA LEU A 72 -0.79 -6.42 -3.20
C LEU A 72 -0.59 -7.80 -2.59
N TYR A 73 0.59 -8.07 -2.03
CA TYR A 73 0.94 -9.36 -1.45
C TYR A 73 1.80 -9.17 -0.21
N ASP A 74 1.50 -9.91 0.85
CA ASP A 74 2.38 -10.08 2.00
C ASP A 74 2.78 -11.53 2.12
N VAL A 75 4.05 -11.81 2.42
CA VAL A 75 4.66 -13.13 2.24
C VAL A 75 5.50 -13.51 3.45
N ASP A 76 5.34 -14.74 3.92
CA ASP A 76 6.32 -15.44 4.75
C ASP A 76 7.12 -16.40 3.88
N CYS A 77 8.44 -16.25 3.90
CA CYS A 77 9.34 -17.13 3.18
C CYS A 77 9.70 -18.34 4.06
N GLN A 78 9.16 -19.50 3.72
CA GLN A 78 9.44 -20.74 4.43
C GLN A 78 10.85 -21.29 4.09
N GLN A 79 11.37 -22.18 4.93
CA GLN A 79 12.72 -22.73 4.76
C GLN A 79 12.89 -23.64 3.53
N ASN A 80 11.80 -24.23 3.08
CA ASN A 80 11.74 -25.13 1.92
C ASN A 80 11.47 -24.40 0.60
N ASP A 81 11.75 -23.09 0.55
CA ASP A 81 11.47 -22.19 -0.57
C ASP A 81 9.98 -22.00 -0.91
N ASN A 82 9.06 -22.57 -0.12
CA ASN A 82 7.64 -22.28 -0.25
C ASN A 82 7.33 -20.87 0.30
N LEU A 83 6.39 -20.20 -0.36
CA LEU A 83 5.88 -18.91 0.06
C LEU A 83 4.46 -19.09 0.59
N GLU A 84 4.25 -18.70 1.84
CA GLU A 84 2.91 -18.45 2.35
C GLU A 84 2.58 -16.99 2.17
N TYR A 85 1.45 -16.67 1.55
CA TYR A 85 1.12 -15.28 1.22
C TYR A 85 -0.34 -14.95 1.41
N ASP A 86 -0.58 -13.69 1.71
CA ASP A 86 -1.89 -13.05 1.64
C ASP A 86 -1.93 -12.17 0.40
N SER A 87 -3.07 -12.17 -0.30
CA SER A 87 -3.30 -11.28 -1.43
C SER A 87 -4.38 -10.27 -1.10
N TYR A 88 -4.16 -9.02 -1.53
CA TYR A 88 -5.10 -7.92 -1.36
C TYR A 88 -5.74 -7.58 -2.68
N THR A 89 -7.06 -7.86 -2.79
CA THR A 89 -7.82 -7.44 -3.97
C THR A 89 -8.03 -5.94 -3.94
N GLN A 90 -7.60 -5.27 -4.98
CA GLN A 90 -7.69 -3.82 -5.12
C GLN A 90 -8.54 -3.44 -6.31
N PRO A 91 -9.40 -2.40 -6.20
CA PRO A 91 -10.14 -1.87 -7.35
C PRO A 91 -9.20 -1.35 -8.44
N GLU A 92 -9.58 -1.55 -9.69
CA GLU A 92 -8.75 -1.16 -10.85
C GLU A 92 -8.32 0.31 -10.82
N TRP A 93 -9.23 1.22 -10.44
CA TRP A 93 -8.92 2.65 -10.38
C TRP A 93 -7.80 2.99 -9.39
N LYS A 94 -7.63 2.21 -8.29
CA LYS A 94 -6.54 2.41 -7.35
C LYS A 94 -5.19 2.04 -7.96
N HIS A 95 -5.15 1.00 -8.81
CA HIS A 95 -3.92 0.61 -9.48
C HIS A 95 -3.36 1.73 -10.37
N ASN A 96 -4.23 2.57 -10.92
CA ASN A 96 -3.85 3.67 -11.80
C ASN A 96 -3.26 4.88 -11.05
N LEU A 97 -3.40 4.94 -9.72
CA LEU A 97 -2.82 6.00 -8.90
C LEU A 97 -1.31 5.85 -8.69
N PHE A 98 -0.75 4.66 -8.92
CA PHE A 98 0.62 4.31 -8.59
C PHE A 98 1.38 3.80 -9.81
N ASN A 99 2.66 4.21 -9.91
CA ASN A 99 3.47 4.00 -11.10
C ASN A 99 4.39 2.78 -11.00
N HIS A 100 4.83 2.46 -9.79
CA HIS A 100 5.88 1.47 -9.56
C HIS A 100 5.34 0.29 -8.74
N TYR A 101 5.86 -0.90 -9.04
CA TYR A 101 5.79 -2.04 -8.14
C TYR A 101 7.10 -2.08 -7.35
N LEU A 102 7.01 -2.18 -6.02
CA LEU A 102 8.15 -2.45 -5.16
C LEU A 102 8.03 -3.84 -4.55
N ALA A 103 9.10 -4.61 -4.64
CA ALA A 103 9.32 -5.78 -3.80
C ALA A 103 10.14 -5.36 -2.58
N ILE A 104 9.73 -5.79 -1.41
CA ILE A 104 10.35 -5.48 -0.14
C ILE A 104 10.59 -6.78 0.61
N ILE A 105 11.83 -7.01 1.07
CA ILE A 105 12.20 -8.15 1.92
C ILE A 105 12.70 -7.62 3.26
N TYR A 106 12.16 -8.19 4.33
CA TYR A 106 12.62 -8.02 5.70
C TYR A 106 13.38 -9.29 6.11
N ARG A 107 14.67 -9.14 6.43
CA ARG A 107 15.50 -10.19 6.98
C ARG A 107 15.68 -9.92 8.47
N TYR A 108 15.37 -10.91 9.29
CA TYR A 108 15.57 -10.86 10.72
C TYR A 108 16.17 -12.17 11.22
N THR A 109 16.72 -12.15 12.42
CA THR A 109 17.38 -13.31 13.02
C THR A 109 16.62 -13.69 14.29
N ASP A 110 16.36 -14.97 14.48
CA ASP A 110 15.75 -15.47 15.71
C ASP A 110 16.78 -15.60 16.84
N ASP A 111 16.31 -15.98 18.03
CA ASP A 111 17.14 -16.13 19.22
C ASP A 111 18.23 -17.21 19.08
N LYS A 112 18.11 -18.09 18.07
CA LYS A 112 19.09 -19.15 17.73
C LYS A 112 20.09 -18.70 16.67
N GLY A 113 20.03 -17.44 16.24
CA GLY A 113 20.91 -16.92 15.19
C GLY A 113 20.51 -17.31 13.76
N LYS A 114 19.32 -17.90 13.57
CA LYS A 114 18.83 -18.30 12.27
C LYS A 114 18.15 -17.16 11.53
N ALA A 115 18.51 -16.96 10.28
CA ALA A 115 17.89 -15.94 9.43
C ALA A 115 16.50 -16.38 8.93
N HIS A 116 15.56 -15.45 9.02
CA HIS A 116 14.20 -15.57 8.53
C HIS A 116 13.88 -14.40 7.60
N PHE A 117 12.91 -14.60 6.72
CA PHE A 117 12.53 -13.63 5.72
C PHE A 117 11.02 -13.49 5.64
N CYS A 118 10.55 -12.25 5.63
CA CYS A 118 9.20 -11.88 5.26
C CYS A 118 9.27 -10.84 4.15
N GLY A 119 8.21 -10.67 3.41
CA GLY A 119 8.21 -9.69 2.34
C GLY A 119 6.84 -9.15 2.00
N SER A 120 6.84 -8.13 1.16
CA SER A 120 5.64 -7.54 0.61
C SER A 120 5.88 -7.06 -0.81
N VAL A 121 4.83 -7.09 -1.62
CA VAL A 121 4.79 -6.39 -2.90
C VAL A 121 3.71 -5.34 -2.84
N VAL A 122 4.08 -4.10 -3.14
CA VAL A 122 3.18 -2.96 -3.12
C VAL A 122 3.29 -2.17 -4.42
N LYS A 123 2.24 -1.43 -4.77
CA LYS A 123 2.36 -0.33 -5.75
C LYS A 123 2.52 0.99 -5.01
N THR A 124 3.35 1.88 -5.57
CA THR A 124 3.63 3.20 -5.01
C THR A 124 4.11 4.17 -6.10
N ARG A 125 4.23 5.44 -5.75
CA ARG A 125 4.92 6.45 -6.56
C ARG A 125 6.41 6.54 -6.24
N ALA A 126 6.84 5.97 -5.11
CA ALA A 126 8.22 5.97 -4.66
C ALA A 126 9.05 4.94 -5.42
N ALA A 127 10.27 5.31 -5.84
CA ALA A 127 11.25 4.38 -6.37
C ALA A 127 12.10 3.78 -5.24
N SER A 128 12.68 2.59 -5.48
CA SER A 128 13.66 2.00 -4.56
C SER A 128 14.83 2.96 -4.34
N GLY A 129 15.31 3.07 -3.10
CA GLY A 129 16.37 4.00 -2.71
C GLY A 129 15.91 5.41 -2.33
N SER A 130 14.62 5.72 -2.44
CA SER A 130 14.06 6.97 -1.94
C SER A 130 13.71 6.89 -0.45
N LYS A 131 13.70 8.05 0.22
CA LYS A 131 13.26 8.15 1.63
C LYS A 131 11.79 7.75 1.80
N GLU A 132 10.97 8.01 0.78
CA GLU A 132 9.57 7.62 0.74
C GLU A 132 9.43 6.09 0.73
N ALA A 133 10.23 5.38 -0.06
CA ALA A 133 10.24 3.91 -0.06
C ALA A 133 10.66 3.36 1.31
N GLU A 134 11.65 3.94 1.96
CA GLU A 134 12.04 3.56 3.33
C GLU A 134 10.92 3.82 4.36
N ALA A 135 10.19 4.94 4.22
CA ALA A 135 9.04 5.23 5.08
C ALA A 135 7.91 4.20 4.89
N ILE A 136 7.66 3.77 3.65
CA ILE A 136 6.68 2.73 3.34
C ILE A 136 7.04 1.41 4.04
N THR A 137 8.31 1.01 4.07
CA THR A 137 8.71 -0.23 4.74
C THR A 137 8.36 -0.25 6.23
N ARG A 138 8.47 0.89 6.91
CA ARG A 138 8.07 1.01 8.32
C ARG A 138 6.57 0.97 8.50
N ARG A 139 5.80 1.66 7.65
CA ARG A 139 4.33 1.67 7.73
C ARG A 139 3.70 0.33 7.39
N LEU A 140 4.32 -0.46 6.52
CA LEU A 140 3.88 -1.82 6.22
C LEU A 140 3.84 -2.72 7.46
N LEU A 141 4.75 -2.55 8.43
CA LEU A 141 4.75 -3.32 9.67
C LEU A 141 3.53 -3.02 10.55
N ASP A 142 3.00 -1.79 10.49
CA ASP A 142 1.79 -1.41 11.21
C ASP A 142 0.51 -1.84 10.45
N PHE A 143 0.58 -1.83 9.12
CA PHE A 143 -0.55 -2.09 8.24
C PHE A 143 -0.82 -3.59 8.03
N SER A 144 0.22 -4.39 7.79
CA SER A 144 0.11 -5.80 7.43
C SER A 144 -0.06 -6.69 8.65
N PRO A 145 -1.14 -7.46 8.77
CA PRO A 145 -1.28 -8.45 9.85
C PRO A 145 -0.13 -9.46 9.89
N ARG A 146 0.38 -9.86 8.71
CA ARG A 146 1.48 -10.82 8.57
C ARG A 146 2.83 -10.24 8.98
N LEU A 147 3.09 -8.97 8.65
CA LEU A 147 4.35 -8.29 8.95
C LEU A 147 4.38 -7.65 10.36
N LYS A 148 3.23 -7.48 11.00
CA LYS A 148 3.11 -6.85 12.34
C LYS A 148 3.97 -7.53 13.41
N LYS A 149 4.23 -8.83 13.26
CA LYS A 149 5.15 -9.57 14.14
C LYS A 149 6.59 -9.04 14.13
N LEU A 150 6.96 -8.27 13.11
CA LEU A 150 8.27 -7.64 12.96
C LEU A 150 8.36 -6.26 13.61
N ALA A 151 7.25 -5.72 14.11
CA ALA A 151 7.26 -4.42 14.79
C ALA A 151 8.17 -4.48 16.03
N GLY A 152 9.19 -3.62 16.06
CA GLY A 152 10.20 -3.62 17.12
C GLY A 152 11.32 -4.67 16.97
N VAL A 153 11.27 -5.54 15.96
CA VAL A 153 12.32 -6.51 15.67
C VAL A 153 13.36 -5.86 14.77
N PRO A 154 14.67 -5.93 15.09
CA PRO A 154 15.72 -5.45 14.19
C PRO A 154 15.71 -6.22 12.87
N CYS A 155 15.45 -5.51 11.77
CA CYS A 155 15.39 -6.09 10.43
C CYS A 155 16.34 -5.38 9.49
N GLN A 156 17.01 -6.15 8.62
CA GLN A 156 17.60 -5.63 7.40
C GLN A 156 16.51 -5.58 6.33
N VAL A 157 16.38 -4.45 5.66
CA VAL A 157 15.34 -4.24 4.64
C VAL A 157 15.97 -4.07 3.27
N PHE A 158 15.45 -4.84 2.31
CA PHE A 158 15.88 -4.80 0.91
C PHE A 158 14.69 -4.39 0.06
N ILE A 159 14.90 -3.41 -0.81
CA ILE A 159 13.85 -2.83 -1.65
C ILE A 159 14.30 -2.90 -3.10
N ARG A 160 13.41 -3.32 -3.99
CA ARG A 160 13.62 -3.32 -5.44
C ARG A 160 12.42 -2.79 -6.17
N THR A 161 12.63 -1.85 -7.08
CA THR A 161 11.62 -1.46 -8.08
C THR A 161 11.51 -2.56 -9.14
N LEU A 162 10.30 -3.08 -9.36
CA LEU A 162 10.04 -4.14 -10.33
C LEU A 162 9.70 -3.59 -11.72
N THR A 163 9.03 -2.45 -11.77
CA THR A 163 8.68 -1.77 -13.03
C THR A 163 8.88 -0.27 -12.88
N GLY A 164 9.34 0.36 -13.95
CA GLY A 164 9.39 1.83 -14.07
C GLY A 164 8.31 2.39 -14.98
N ASP A 165 7.49 1.53 -15.62
CA ASP A 165 6.44 1.92 -16.56
C ASP A 165 5.06 1.80 -15.92
N LYS A 166 4.28 2.88 -16.00
CA LYS A 166 2.90 2.94 -15.49
C LYS A 166 1.96 1.95 -16.18
N THR A 167 2.26 1.61 -17.42
CA THR A 167 1.41 0.76 -18.25
C THR A 167 1.64 -0.73 -18.00
N GLN A 168 2.79 -1.08 -17.41
CA GLN A 168 3.13 -2.48 -17.15
C GLN A 168 2.37 -3.00 -15.93
N LYS A 169 1.43 -3.91 -16.16
CA LYS A 169 0.75 -4.67 -15.10
C LYS A 169 1.48 -5.98 -14.87
N LEU A 170 1.88 -6.21 -13.61
CA LEU A 170 2.44 -7.48 -13.18
C LEU A 170 1.33 -8.37 -12.62
N ASN A 171 1.32 -9.63 -13.04
CA ASN A 171 0.45 -10.64 -12.44
C ASN A 171 1.05 -11.17 -11.12
N GLN A 172 0.27 -11.97 -10.41
CA GLN A 172 0.68 -12.55 -9.13
C GLN A 172 1.99 -13.35 -9.24
N ASP A 173 2.11 -14.21 -10.23
CA ASP A 173 3.29 -15.06 -10.42
C ASP A 173 4.56 -14.22 -10.64
N GLN A 174 4.48 -13.17 -11.45
CA GLN A 174 5.59 -12.24 -11.67
C GLN A 174 5.99 -11.50 -10.38
N CYS A 175 5.02 -11.05 -9.60
CA CYS A 175 5.28 -10.41 -8.31
C CYS A 175 5.96 -11.34 -7.31
N LEU A 176 5.44 -12.55 -7.14
CA LEU A 176 5.98 -13.53 -6.19
C LEU A 176 7.36 -14.05 -6.60
N ARG A 177 7.60 -14.27 -7.90
CA ARG A 177 8.94 -14.62 -8.40
C ARG A 177 9.95 -13.52 -8.18
N ALA A 178 9.58 -12.26 -8.43
CA ALA A 178 10.46 -11.12 -8.20
C ALA A 178 10.84 -10.98 -6.72
N LEU A 179 9.87 -11.22 -5.83
CA LEU A 179 10.10 -11.23 -4.39
C LEU A 179 11.03 -12.37 -3.97
N HIS A 180 10.81 -13.57 -4.51
CA HIS A 180 11.69 -14.72 -4.28
C HIS A 180 13.13 -14.44 -4.71
N HIS A 181 13.34 -13.87 -5.91
CA HIS A 181 14.67 -13.49 -6.39
C HIS A 181 15.34 -12.46 -5.46
N LEU A 182 14.58 -11.47 -4.99
CA LEU A 182 15.11 -10.48 -4.04
C LEU A 182 15.52 -11.14 -2.72
N ARG A 183 14.75 -12.10 -2.21
CA ARG A 183 15.10 -12.89 -1.03
C ARG A 183 16.42 -13.64 -1.22
N VAL A 184 16.59 -14.37 -2.31
CA VAL A 184 17.80 -15.12 -2.60
C VAL A 184 19.01 -14.17 -2.64
N GLN A 185 18.90 -13.04 -3.32
CA GLN A 185 19.97 -12.04 -3.37
C GLN A 185 20.29 -11.44 -2.01
N SER A 186 19.29 -11.21 -1.16
CA SER A 186 19.47 -10.68 0.19
C SER A 186 20.16 -11.68 1.13
N ALA A 187 19.97 -12.97 0.90
CA ALA A 187 20.66 -14.02 1.66
C ALA A 187 22.18 -14.05 1.36
N HIS A 188 22.58 -13.78 0.11
CA HIS A 188 23.99 -13.80 -0.30
C HIS A 188 24.78 -12.54 0.08
N LYS A 189 24.14 -11.38 0.19
CA LYS A 189 24.82 -10.11 0.55
C LYS A 189 25.44 -10.10 1.94
N THR A 190 25.15 -11.05 2.79
CA THR A 190 25.65 -11.11 4.17
C THR A 190 26.93 -11.95 4.31
N GLN A 191 27.36 -12.67 3.26
CA GLN A 191 28.60 -13.45 3.28
C GLN A 191 29.84 -12.62 2.96
N ASN A 192 29.67 -11.34 2.52
CA ASN A 192 30.74 -10.47 2.07
C ASN A 192 30.86 -9.16 2.89
N ALA A 193 30.39 -9.13 4.11
CA ALA A 193 30.51 -7.98 5.03
C ALA A 193 31.25 -8.39 6.30
#